data_438fc2d952f3e40fba5838d98c4bbfeb
#
_entry.id   438fc2d952f3e40fba5838d98c4bbfeb
#
_cell.length_a   1.000
_cell.length_b   1.000
_cell.length_c   1.000
_cell.angle_alpha   90.00
_cell.angle_beta   90.00
_cell.angle_gamma   90.00
#
_symmetry.space_group_name_H-M   'P 1'
#
loop_
_entity.id
_entity.type
_entity.pdbx_description
1 polymer ?
#
loop_
_entity_poly.entity_id
_entity_poly.type
_entity_poly.pdbx_seq_one_letter_code
_entity_poly.pdbx_strand_id
1 'polypeptide(L)'
;MVAQLSYTLVKAPFNGVITEKKVEAGELASPGQPLLKMEDPLQLRLEATVAEGDLKSISRGDKIPVLIDALGAQVLTGTVSQMLPAGDPQTHTFIVKLDLPPMSGLKTSMFGRFQLDKGISQTILVPDSAVVERGELTSVFVVGSDQIGRLRWIKAGRRFDKQVEILSGVNVGERVLLEGARGVDGAAVQIVEPAATPTPQTP
;
A
#
# COMPACT_ATOMS: atom_id res chain seq x y z
N MET A 1 27.04 41.79 -31.04
CA MET A 1 25.65 41.89 -31.57
C MET A 1 25.01 40.57 -31.94
N VAL A 2 25.69 39.43 -31.96
CA VAL A 2 25.10 38.12 -32.31
C VAL A 2 24.27 37.50 -31.18
N ALA A 3 24.54 37.81 -29.91
CA ALA A 3 23.84 37.22 -28.74
C ALA A 3 22.39 37.71 -28.56
N GLN A 4 22.03 38.89 -29.06
CA GLN A 4 20.68 39.45 -28.90
C GLN A 4 19.65 38.82 -29.85
N LEU A 5 20.05 38.29 -30.98
CA LEU A 5 19.16 37.66 -31.97
C LEU A 5 18.71 36.25 -31.53
N SER A 6 19.47 35.56 -30.68
CA SER A 6 19.12 34.22 -30.22
C SER A 6 17.91 34.23 -29.29
N TYR A 7 17.62 35.34 -28.63
CA TYR A 7 16.47 35.49 -27.74
C TYR A 7 15.15 35.81 -28.45
N THR A 8 15.21 36.14 -29.77
CA THR A 8 14.01 36.42 -30.55
C THR A 8 13.30 35.18 -31.08
N LEU A 9 13.95 34.02 -31.02
CA LEU A 9 13.36 32.74 -31.43
C LEU A 9 13.39 31.75 -30.28
N VAL A 10 12.24 31.49 -29.70
CA VAL A 10 12.05 30.49 -28.66
C VAL A 10 11.71 29.14 -29.29
N LYS A 11 12.56 28.15 -29.09
CA LYS A 11 12.36 26.77 -29.59
C LYS A 11 11.94 25.83 -28.47
N ALA A 12 11.15 24.84 -28.83
CA ALA A 12 10.83 23.74 -27.93
C ALA A 12 12.11 22.98 -27.52
N PRO A 13 12.40 22.78 -26.23
CA PRO A 13 13.62 22.10 -25.78
C PRO A 13 13.55 20.58 -25.97
N PHE A 14 12.36 20.01 -26.13
CA PHE A 14 12.09 18.59 -26.35
C PHE A 14 10.81 18.39 -27.16
N ASN A 15 10.56 17.16 -27.61
CA ASN A 15 9.31 16.79 -28.27
C ASN A 15 8.23 16.63 -27.21
N GLY A 16 7.12 17.35 -27.33
CA GLY A 16 6.06 17.33 -26.32
C GLY A 16 4.80 18.03 -26.79
N VAL A 17 3.84 18.15 -25.88
CA VAL A 17 2.57 18.83 -26.09
C VAL A 17 2.53 20.10 -25.27
N ILE A 18 2.07 21.20 -25.88
CA ILE A 18 1.82 22.45 -25.17
C ILE A 18 0.54 22.27 -24.34
N THR A 19 0.64 22.39 -23.02
CA THR A 19 -0.49 22.25 -22.10
C THR A 19 -1.05 23.59 -21.67
N GLU A 20 -0.28 24.65 -21.74
CA GLU A 20 -0.73 25.99 -21.37
C GLU A 20 0.02 27.05 -22.18
N LYS A 21 -0.73 28.04 -22.67
CA LYS A 21 -0.21 29.25 -23.28
C LYS A 21 -0.41 30.41 -22.31
N LYS A 22 0.70 31.06 -21.91
CA LYS A 22 0.69 32.13 -20.86
C LYS A 22 0.78 33.53 -21.43
N VAL A 23 0.96 33.67 -22.73
CA VAL A 23 1.08 34.97 -23.42
C VAL A 23 0.32 34.92 -24.73
N GLU A 24 -0.28 36.06 -25.12
CA GLU A 24 -0.96 36.21 -26.40
C GLU A 24 -0.07 36.89 -27.44
N ALA A 25 -0.40 36.69 -28.71
CA ALA A 25 0.31 37.37 -29.80
C ALA A 25 0.09 38.89 -29.71
N GLY A 26 1.18 39.65 -29.72
CA GLY A 26 1.18 41.08 -29.52
C GLY A 26 1.47 41.58 -28.12
N GLU A 27 1.54 40.67 -27.14
CA GLU A 27 1.94 41.02 -25.78
C GLU A 27 3.44 41.19 -25.63
N LEU A 28 3.85 42.04 -24.71
CA LEU A 28 5.25 42.22 -24.35
C LEU A 28 5.76 41.08 -23.51
N ALA A 29 6.70 40.32 -24.02
CA ALA A 29 7.38 39.28 -23.25
C ALA A 29 8.60 39.85 -22.53
N SER A 30 8.65 39.71 -21.21
CA SER A 30 9.79 40.13 -20.39
C SER A 30 10.74 38.96 -20.11
N PRO A 31 12.04 39.21 -19.94
CA PRO A 31 12.96 38.16 -19.50
C PRO A 31 12.52 37.49 -18.19
N GLY A 32 12.51 36.16 -18.17
CA GLY A 32 12.06 35.37 -17.03
C GLY A 32 10.56 35.10 -16.97
N GLN A 33 9.74 35.70 -17.83
CA GLN A 33 8.32 35.40 -17.93
C GLN A 33 8.09 34.07 -18.64
N PRO A 34 7.32 33.12 -18.06
CA PRO A 34 6.98 31.88 -18.74
C PRO A 34 6.00 32.15 -19.90
N LEU A 35 6.34 31.69 -21.09
CA LEU A 35 5.54 31.89 -22.29
C LEU A 35 4.58 30.73 -22.54
N LEU A 36 5.09 29.50 -22.41
CA LEU A 36 4.38 28.26 -22.70
C LEU A 36 4.76 27.21 -21.65
N LYS A 37 3.82 26.32 -21.33
CA LYS A 37 4.08 25.10 -20.57
C LYS A 37 4.01 23.93 -21.52
N MET A 38 5.04 23.08 -21.50
CA MET A 38 5.12 21.87 -22.29
C MET A 38 5.26 20.65 -21.40
N GLU A 39 4.70 19.55 -21.85
CA GLU A 39 4.81 18.25 -21.18
C GLU A 39 5.20 17.17 -22.18
N ASP A 40 5.99 16.20 -21.73
CA ASP A 40 6.30 15.00 -22.49
C ASP A 40 5.30 13.90 -22.10
N PRO A 41 4.36 13.56 -22.99
CA PRO A 41 3.35 12.55 -22.68
C PRO A 41 3.90 11.12 -22.65
N LEU A 42 5.14 10.91 -23.10
CA LEU A 42 5.79 9.60 -23.15
C LEU A 42 6.62 9.31 -21.88
N GLN A 43 6.92 10.34 -21.08
CA GLN A 43 7.74 10.23 -19.88
C GLN A 43 6.94 10.66 -18.65
N LEU A 44 5.98 9.84 -18.27
CA LEU A 44 5.16 10.09 -17.08
C LEU A 44 5.74 9.39 -15.85
N ARG A 45 5.59 10.04 -14.70
CA ARG A 45 6.03 9.54 -13.40
C ARG A 45 4.88 9.53 -12.41
N LEU A 46 4.83 8.50 -11.61
CA LEU A 46 4.03 8.49 -10.40
C LEU A 46 4.87 9.02 -9.25
N GLU A 47 4.39 10.07 -8.58
CA GLU A 47 4.94 10.51 -7.30
C GLU A 47 4.04 9.98 -6.20
N ALA A 48 4.60 9.16 -5.33
CA ALA A 48 3.86 8.54 -4.27
C ALA A 48 4.53 8.78 -2.92
N THR A 49 3.70 8.92 -1.90
CA THR A 49 4.14 9.15 -0.52
C THR A 49 4.22 7.81 0.21
N VAL A 50 5.37 7.53 0.82
CA VAL A 50 5.68 6.28 1.51
C VAL A 50 6.06 6.56 2.95
N ALA A 51 5.53 5.79 3.90
CA ALA A 51 5.93 5.88 5.29
C ALA A 51 7.39 5.46 5.48
N GLU A 52 8.11 6.09 6.41
CA GLU A 52 9.52 5.82 6.70
C GLU A 52 9.81 4.34 6.97
N GLY A 53 8.92 3.66 7.70
CA GLY A 53 9.08 2.23 7.99
C GLY A 53 9.06 1.32 6.76
N ASP A 54 8.42 1.75 5.68
CA ASP A 54 8.26 1.00 4.45
C ASP A 54 9.40 1.24 3.43
N LEU A 55 10.20 2.30 3.62
CA LEU A 55 11.32 2.63 2.73
C LEU A 55 12.36 1.52 2.63
N LYS A 56 12.55 0.75 3.71
CA LYS A 56 13.53 -0.34 3.75
C LYS A 56 13.23 -1.45 2.73
N SER A 57 11.98 -1.55 2.29
CA SER A 57 11.54 -2.54 1.31
C SER A 57 11.54 -2.01 -0.13
N ILE A 58 12.02 -0.78 -0.35
CA ILE A 58 12.05 -0.14 -1.67
C ILE A 58 13.49 0.22 -2.02
N SER A 59 13.92 -0.18 -3.20
CA SER A 59 15.22 0.17 -3.76
C SER A 59 15.09 0.82 -5.13
N ARG A 60 16.05 1.66 -5.49
CA ARG A 60 16.10 2.23 -6.83
C ARG A 60 16.24 1.12 -7.87
N GLY A 61 15.41 1.14 -8.91
CA GLY A 61 15.37 0.11 -9.94
C GLY A 61 14.32 -0.98 -9.71
N ASP A 62 13.68 -1.02 -8.53
CA ASP A 62 12.62 -1.97 -8.27
C ASP A 62 11.43 -1.77 -9.21
N LYS A 63 10.85 -2.88 -9.62
CA LYS A 63 9.65 -2.91 -10.44
C LYS A 63 8.43 -3.15 -9.54
N ILE A 64 7.57 -2.15 -9.46
CA ILE A 64 6.45 -2.15 -8.53
C ILE A 64 5.14 -2.05 -9.33
N PRO A 65 4.13 -2.89 -9.01
CA PRO A 65 2.81 -2.78 -9.61
C PRO A 65 2.14 -1.45 -9.26
N VAL A 66 1.67 -0.74 -10.29
CA VAL A 66 0.97 0.55 -10.18
C VAL A 66 -0.43 0.41 -10.76
N LEU A 67 -1.41 0.85 -10.03
CA LEU A 67 -2.80 0.92 -10.45
C LEU A 67 -3.17 2.38 -10.65
N ILE A 68 -3.68 2.73 -11.84
CA ILE A 68 -4.21 4.06 -12.15
C ILE A 68 -5.73 3.97 -12.13
N ASP A 69 -6.36 4.66 -11.21
CA ASP A 69 -7.80 4.52 -10.97
C ASP A 69 -8.64 4.89 -12.22
N ALA A 70 -8.21 5.90 -12.98
CA ALA A 70 -8.89 6.34 -14.19
C ALA A 70 -8.79 5.36 -15.37
N LEU A 71 -7.87 4.41 -15.35
CA LEU A 71 -7.66 3.41 -16.40
C LEU A 71 -8.27 2.04 -16.04
N GLY A 72 -9.05 1.97 -14.98
CA GLY A 72 -9.72 0.75 -14.53
C GLY A 72 -8.75 -0.23 -13.85
N ALA A 73 -8.98 -1.53 -14.03
CA ALA A 73 -8.21 -2.60 -13.36
C ALA A 73 -6.84 -2.91 -14.01
N GLN A 74 -6.35 -2.07 -14.92
CA GLN A 74 -5.04 -2.30 -15.55
C GLN A 74 -3.91 -2.00 -14.57
N VAL A 75 -3.06 -3.00 -14.36
CA VAL A 75 -1.86 -2.89 -13.55
C VAL A 75 -0.67 -2.57 -14.46
N LEU A 76 -0.04 -1.43 -14.22
CA LEU A 76 1.21 -1.03 -14.86
C LEU A 76 2.39 -1.46 -14.01
N THR A 77 3.54 -1.63 -14.63
CA THR A 77 4.80 -1.82 -13.90
C THR A 77 5.55 -0.51 -13.86
N GLY A 78 5.59 0.14 -12.71
CA GLY A 78 6.44 1.31 -12.47
C GLY A 78 7.84 0.89 -12.05
N THR A 79 8.85 1.64 -12.49
CA THR A 79 10.24 1.43 -12.05
C THR A 79 10.65 2.57 -11.13
N VAL A 80 11.12 2.24 -9.94
CA VAL A 80 11.60 3.24 -8.97
C VAL A 80 12.82 3.97 -9.54
N SER A 81 12.64 5.23 -9.90
CA SER A 81 13.70 6.06 -10.48
C SER A 81 14.39 6.92 -9.44
N GLN A 82 13.66 7.41 -8.45
CA GLN A 82 14.19 8.29 -7.43
C GLN A 82 13.43 8.13 -6.10
N MET A 83 14.18 8.18 -5.01
CA MET A 83 13.66 8.40 -3.66
C MET A 83 14.22 9.72 -3.16
N LEU A 84 13.36 10.64 -2.72
CA LEU A 84 13.81 11.92 -2.20
C LEU A 84 14.37 11.71 -0.78
N PRO A 85 15.58 12.21 -0.49
CA PRO A 85 16.21 12.00 0.84
C PRO A 85 15.56 12.84 1.93
N ALA A 86 14.85 13.91 1.56
CA ALA A 86 14.13 14.75 2.50
C ALA A 86 12.70 14.24 2.65
N GLY A 87 12.35 13.77 3.84
CA GLY A 87 11.00 13.41 4.21
C GLY A 87 10.26 14.60 4.85
N ASP A 88 8.95 14.49 4.91
CA ASP A 88 8.12 15.41 5.66
C ASP A 88 8.17 15.05 7.16
N PRO A 89 8.68 15.96 8.03
CA PRO A 89 8.82 15.68 9.46
C PRO A 89 7.47 15.60 10.21
N GLN A 90 6.40 16.16 9.64
CA GLN A 90 5.08 16.12 10.28
C GLN A 90 4.37 14.80 10.04
N THR A 91 4.52 14.25 8.84
CA THR A 91 3.83 13.02 8.43
C THR A 91 4.72 11.78 8.48
N HIS A 92 6.03 11.94 8.71
CA HIS A 92 7.04 10.87 8.65
C HIS A 92 6.98 10.08 7.34
N THR A 93 6.83 10.81 6.24
CA THR A 93 6.71 10.21 4.90
C THR A 93 7.77 10.74 3.94
N PHE A 94 8.07 9.96 2.92
CA PHE A 94 9.03 10.27 1.88
C PHE A 94 8.39 10.16 0.51
N ILE A 95 8.88 10.95 -0.44
CA ILE A 95 8.40 10.89 -1.82
C ILE A 95 9.26 9.91 -2.61
N VAL A 96 8.59 8.94 -3.21
CA VAL A 96 9.19 7.97 -4.15
C VAL A 96 8.61 8.25 -5.54
N LYS A 97 9.51 8.33 -6.53
CA LYS A 97 9.14 8.56 -7.93
C LYS A 97 9.32 7.27 -8.72
N LEU A 98 8.27 6.87 -9.42
CA LEU A 98 8.27 5.70 -10.29
C LEU A 98 8.09 6.15 -11.73
N ASP A 99 9.00 5.79 -12.60
CA ASP A 99 8.84 5.99 -14.04
C ASP A 99 7.84 4.97 -14.57
N LEU A 100 6.84 5.45 -15.29
CA LEU A 100 5.77 4.63 -15.86
C LEU A 100 6.06 4.33 -17.34
N PRO A 101 5.70 3.14 -17.81
CA PRO A 101 5.78 2.85 -19.24
C PRO A 101 4.78 3.73 -20.02
N PRO A 102 5.11 4.12 -21.25
CA PRO A 102 4.18 4.85 -22.11
C PRO A 102 2.92 4.01 -22.34
N MET A 103 1.77 4.61 -22.07
CA MET A 103 0.48 3.95 -22.21
C MET A 103 -0.55 4.93 -22.77
N SER A 104 -1.35 4.46 -23.72
CA SER A 104 -2.45 5.24 -24.26
C SER A 104 -3.50 5.55 -23.18
N GLY A 105 -3.90 6.80 -23.08
CA GLY A 105 -4.87 7.25 -22.09
C GLY A 105 -4.26 7.71 -20.76
N LEU A 106 -2.98 7.41 -20.49
CA LEU A 106 -2.30 7.92 -19.30
C LEU A 106 -1.99 9.41 -19.49
N LYS A 107 -2.38 10.23 -18.50
CA LYS A 107 -2.22 11.69 -18.52
C LYS A 107 -1.66 12.18 -17.20
N THR A 108 -1.06 13.35 -17.24
CA THR A 108 -0.64 14.09 -16.03
C THR A 108 -1.85 14.38 -15.13
N SER A 109 -1.63 14.52 -13.84
CA SER A 109 -2.65 14.74 -12.81
C SER A 109 -3.65 13.58 -12.60
N MET A 110 -3.44 12.42 -13.21
CA MET A 110 -4.17 11.22 -12.84
C MET A 110 -3.71 10.71 -11.49
N PHE A 111 -4.66 10.19 -10.72
CA PHE A 111 -4.38 9.55 -9.44
C PHE A 111 -3.98 8.09 -9.65
N GLY A 112 -2.92 7.66 -8.95
CA GLY A 112 -2.43 6.29 -9.02
C GLY A 112 -1.98 5.79 -7.66
N ARG A 113 -2.04 4.47 -7.49
CA ARG A 113 -1.58 3.75 -6.30
C ARG A 113 -0.57 2.70 -6.71
N PHE A 114 0.46 2.52 -5.93
CA PHE A 114 1.34 1.38 -6.08
C PHE A 114 1.15 0.38 -4.93
N GLN A 115 1.41 -0.88 -5.21
CA GLN A 115 1.31 -1.96 -4.24
C GLN A 115 2.70 -2.36 -3.80
N LEU A 116 2.97 -2.20 -2.51
CA LEU A 116 4.22 -2.62 -1.92
C LEU A 116 4.03 -3.99 -1.27
N ASP A 117 4.81 -4.96 -1.73
CA ASP A 117 4.88 -6.26 -1.07
C ASP A 117 5.73 -6.12 0.20
N LYS A 118 5.11 -6.31 1.35
CA LYS A 118 5.78 -6.28 2.66
C LYS A 118 6.31 -7.66 3.08
N GLY A 119 6.27 -8.62 2.19
CA GLY A 119 6.66 -10.01 2.48
C GLY A 119 5.59 -10.76 3.27
N ILE A 120 5.96 -11.96 3.71
CA ILE A 120 5.10 -12.85 4.47
C ILE A 120 5.33 -12.59 5.96
N SER A 121 4.29 -12.18 6.67
CA SER A 121 4.29 -12.10 8.12
C SER A 121 3.61 -13.36 8.68
N GLN A 122 4.28 -14.03 9.62
CA GLN A 122 3.64 -15.09 10.38
C GLN A 122 2.71 -14.45 11.40
N THR A 123 1.44 -14.81 11.32
CA THR A 123 0.44 -14.34 12.27
C THR A 123 -0.37 -15.52 12.80
N ILE A 124 -0.86 -15.38 14.03
CA ILE A 124 -1.75 -16.36 14.62
C ILE A 124 -3.17 -15.99 14.22
N LEU A 125 -3.84 -16.90 13.52
CA LEU A 125 -5.23 -16.76 13.14
C LEU A 125 -6.08 -17.72 13.95
N VAL A 126 -7.19 -17.22 14.50
CA VAL A 126 -8.21 -18.04 15.16
C VAL A 126 -9.55 -17.82 14.48
N PRO A 127 -10.47 -18.81 14.48
CA PRO A 127 -11.81 -18.61 13.98
C PRO A 127 -12.52 -17.47 14.76
N ASP A 128 -13.33 -16.69 14.07
CA ASP A 128 -14.08 -15.59 14.70
C ASP A 128 -15.01 -16.08 15.80
N SER A 129 -15.55 -17.30 15.67
CA SER A 129 -16.37 -17.98 16.70
C SER A 129 -15.62 -18.30 17.99
N ALA A 130 -14.29 -18.38 17.96
CA ALA A 130 -13.46 -18.61 19.15
C ALA A 130 -13.25 -17.33 19.97
N VAL A 131 -13.47 -16.17 19.37
CA VAL A 131 -13.25 -14.86 20.00
C VAL A 131 -14.48 -14.45 20.79
N VAL A 132 -14.27 -14.04 22.04
CA VAL A 132 -15.32 -13.53 22.93
C VAL A 132 -15.07 -12.05 23.17
N GLU A 133 -16.04 -11.23 22.79
CA GLU A 133 -16.01 -9.79 23.02
C GLU A 133 -16.95 -9.42 24.15
N ARG A 134 -16.45 -8.69 25.13
CA ARG A 134 -17.23 -8.14 26.25
C ARG A 134 -16.90 -6.66 26.42
N GLY A 135 -17.70 -5.79 25.82
CA GLY A 135 -17.40 -4.36 25.73
C GLY A 135 -16.14 -4.12 24.89
N GLU A 136 -15.15 -3.45 25.44
CA GLU A 136 -13.87 -3.19 24.77
C GLU A 136 -12.84 -4.31 24.94
N LEU A 137 -13.15 -5.34 25.72
CA LEU A 137 -12.25 -6.43 26.03
C LEU A 137 -12.49 -7.62 25.10
N THR A 138 -11.40 -8.10 24.52
CA THR A 138 -11.40 -9.28 23.64
C THR A 138 -10.62 -10.41 24.31
N SER A 139 -11.19 -11.61 24.28
CA SER A 139 -10.61 -12.78 24.92
C SER A 139 -10.85 -14.05 24.10
N VAL A 140 -10.08 -15.09 24.41
CA VAL A 140 -10.29 -16.46 23.93
C VAL A 140 -10.17 -17.41 25.09
N PHE A 141 -10.71 -18.64 24.96
CA PHE A 141 -10.44 -19.70 25.90
C PHE A 141 -9.30 -20.57 25.37
N VAL A 142 -8.18 -20.58 26.09
CA VAL A 142 -7.04 -21.46 25.78
C VAL A 142 -7.22 -22.75 26.59
N VAL A 143 -7.08 -23.89 25.89
CA VAL A 143 -7.24 -25.21 26.47
C VAL A 143 -5.87 -25.78 26.80
N GLY A 144 -5.62 -26.01 28.08
CA GLY A 144 -4.38 -26.61 28.56
C GLY A 144 -4.27 -28.11 28.29
N SER A 145 -3.12 -28.69 28.63
CA SER A 145 -2.91 -30.16 28.61
C SER A 145 -3.81 -30.92 29.55
N ASP A 146 -4.31 -30.26 30.60
CA ASP A 146 -5.28 -30.75 31.58
C ASP A 146 -6.73 -30.72 31.06
N GLN A 147 -6.95 -30.37 29.79
CA GLN A 147 -8.26 -30.22 29.16
C GLN A 147 -9.18 -29.21 29.85
N ILE A 148 -8.59 -28.22 30.52
CA ILE A 148 -9.33 -27.14 31.14
C ILE A 148 -9.23 -25.89 30.29
N GLY A 149 -10.38 -25.29 29.96
CA GLY A 149 -10.46 -24.02 29.26
C GLY A 149 -10.24 -22.84 30.21
N ARG A 150 -9.24 -22.01 29.92
CA ARG A 150 -8.94 -20.81 30.72
C ARG A 150 -9.12 -19.58 29.87
N LEU A 151 -9.88 -18.62 30.37
CA LEU A 151 -10.08 -17.34 29.72
C LEU A 151 -8.74 -16.58 29.67
N ARG A 152 -8.39 -16.09 28.50
CA ARG A 152 -7.18 -15.29 28.30
C ARG A 152 -7.51 -14.05 27.47
N TRP A 153 -7.11 -12.89 27.97
CA TRP A 153 -7.25 -11.64 27.25
C TRP A 153 -6.26 -11.60 26.10
N ILE A 154 -6.74 -11.13 24.95
CA ILE A 154 -5.95 -11.03 23.73
C ILE A 154 -6.01 -9.63 23.16
N LYS A 155 -5.01 -9.29 22.36
CA LYS A 155 -5.07 -8.14 21.46
C LYS A 155 -5.39 -8.65 20.05
N ALA A 156 -6.63 -8.42 19.61
CA ALA A 156 -7.05 -8.75 18.26
C ALA A 156 -6.47 -7.74 17.25
N GLY A 157 -6.11 -8.23 16.07
CA GLY A 157 -5.68 -7.47 14.93
C GLY A 157 -6.77 -7.36 13.86
N ARG A 158 -6.38 -7.59 12.60
CA ARG A 158 -7.30 -7.54 11.46
C ARG A 158 -8.20 -8.79 11.42
N ARG A 159 -9.41 -8.59 10.87
CA ARG A 159 -10.32 -9.70 10.58
C ARG A 159 -10.22 -10.06 9.09
N PHE A 160 -10.11 -11.34 8.82
CA PHE A 160 -10.03 -11.91 7.50
C PHE A 160 -11.16 -12.93 7.32
N ASP A 161 -12.22 -12.53 6.62
CA ASP A 161 -13.40 -13.37 6.41
C ASP A 161 -13.96 -13.96 7.72
N LYS A 162 -13.65 -15.22 8.04
CA LYS A 162 -14.10 -15.93 9.25
C LYS A 162 -12.99 -16.12 10.30
N GLN A 163 -11.89 -15.41 10.17
CA GLN A 163 -10.74 -15.53 11.06
C GLN A 163 -10.31 -14.17 11.60
N VAL A 164 -9.80 -14.15 12.81
CA VAL A 164 -9.27 -12.99 13.51
C VAL A 164 -7.79 -13.18 13.77
N GLU A 165 -7.00 -12.18 13.41
CA GLU A 165 -5.58 -12.11 13.72
C GLU A 165 -5.39 -11.85 15.22
N ILE A 166 -4.49 -12.60 15.85
CA ILE A 166 -4.11 -12.39 17.24
C ILE A 166 -2.71 -11.77 17.29
N LEU A 167 -2.63 -10.53 17.72
CA LEU A 167 -1.36 -9.80 17.85
C LEU A 167 -0.61 -10.16 19.13
N SER A 168 -1.33 -10.52 20.20
CA SER A 168 -0.73 -10.98 21.46
C SER A 168 -1.76 -11.70 22.33
N GLY A 169 -1.29 -12.55 23.26
CA GLY A 169 -2.12 -13.28 24.20
C GLY A 169 -2.24 -14.78 23.91
N VAL A 170 -1.90 -15.25 22.71
CA VAL A 170 -1.87 -16.67 22.34
C VAL A 170 -0.52 -16.99 21.70
N ASN A 171 0.00 -18.18 21.95
CA ASN A 171 1.22 -18.68 21.34
C ASN A 171 0.92 -19.72 20.26
N VAL A 172 1.86 -19.86 19.32
CA VAL A 172 1.76 -20.89 18.26
C VAL A 172 1.71 -22.28 18.90
N GLY A 173 0.75 -23.10 18.48
CA GLY A 173 0.57 -24.47 19.01
C GLY A 173 -0.38 -24.55 20.21
N GLU A 174 -0.82 -23.45 20.80
CA GLU A 174 -1.87 -23.48 21.82
C GLU A 174 -3.22 -23.82 21.20
N ARG A 175 -4.03 -24.57 21.93
CA ARG A 175 -5.39 -24.94 21.51
C ARG A 175 -6.39 -23.91 22.02
N VAL A 176 -7.29 -23.47 21.17
CA VAL A 176 -8.38 -22.55 21.54
C VAL A 176 -9.74 -23.21 21.37
N LEU A 177 -10.67 -22.81 22.22
CA LEU A 177 -12.07 -23.28 22.14
C LEU A 177 -12.73 -22.64 20.91
N LEU A 178 -13.29 -23.47 20.01
CA LEU A 178 -13.89 -22.99 18.76
C LEU A 178 -15.17 -22.17 18.96
N GLU A 179 -15.96 -22.50 20.00
CA GLU A 179 -17.16 -21.75 20.35
C GLU A 179 -16.95 -20.97 21.66
N GLY A 180 -16.19 -19.88 21.56
CA GLY A 180 -15.80 -19.07 22.72
C GLY A 180 -16.98 -18.56 23.55
N ALA A 181 -18.09 -18.23 22.91
CA ALA A 181 -19.31 -17.77 23.60
C ALA A 181 -19.89 -18.79 24.62
N ARG A 182 -19.61 -20.08 24.46
CA ARG A 182 -20.01 -21.17 25.36
C ARG A 182 -18.97 -21.51 26.41
N GLY A 183 -17.79 -20.88 26.34
CA GLY A 183 -16.70 -21.13 27.28
C GLY A 183 -17.02 -20.67 28.69
N VAL A 184 -16.70 -21.51 29.66
CA VAL A 184 -16.74 -21.17 31.09
C VAL A 184 -15.33 -21.32 31.62
N ASP A 185 -14.82 -20.29 32.29
CA ASP A 185 -13.45 -20.28 32.81
C ASP A 185 -13.28 -21.38 33.88
N GLY A 186 -12.22 -22.19 33.73
CA GLY A 186 -11.95 -23.32 34.62
C GLY A 186 -12.77 -24.59 34.31
N ALA A 187 -13.61 -24.61 33.29
CA ALA A 187 -14.40 -25.78 32.92
C ALA A 187 -13.59 -26.80 32.11
N ALA A 188 -13.91 -28.08 32.28
CA ALA A 188 -13.38 -29.15 31.45
C ALA A 188 -13.95 -29.05 30.03
N VAL A 189 -13.11 -29.27 29.04
CA VAL A 189 -13.43 -29.14 27.61
C VAL A 189 -13.21 -30.49 26.92
N GLN A 190 -14.16 -30.91 26.10
CA GLN A 190 -14.01 -32.08 25.26
C GLN A 190 -13.32 -31.68 23.98
N ILE A 191 -12.19 -32.34 23.67
CA ILE A 191 -11.45 -32.10 22.41
C ILE A 191 -12.13 -32.90 21.30
N VAL A 192 -12.70 -32.16 20.33
CA VAL A 192 -13.20 -32.76 19.09
C VAL A 192 -12.15 -32.46 18.01
N GLU A 193 -11.48 -33.48 17.48
CA GLU A 193 -10.59 -33.28 16.35
C GLU A 193 -11.39 -32.78 15.14
N PRO A 194 -11.06 -31.62 14.54
CA PRO A 194 -11.71 -31.20 13.33
C PRO A 194 -11.44 -32.21 12.23
N ALA A 195 -12.49 -32.64 11.52
CA ALA A 195 -12.33 -33.45 10.32
C ALA A 195 -11.30 -32.79 9.39
N ALA A 196 -10.27 -33.51 8.99
CA ALA A 196 -9.17 -33.02 8.18
C ALA A 196 -9.72 -32.24 6.98
N THR A 197 -9.41 -30.95 6.89
CA THR A 197 -9.72 -30.14 5.72
C THR A 197 -9.00 -30.74 4.53
N PRO A 198 -9.68 -31.10 3.43
CA PRO A 198 -9.04 -31.68 2.26
C PRO A 198 -8.00 -30.69 1.74
N THR A 199 -6.77 -31.13 1.60
CA THR A 199 -5.69 -30.40 0.98
C THR A 199 -6.15 -29.94 -0.41
N PRO A 200 -6.02 -28.64 -0.78
CA PRO A 200 -6.33 -28.21 -2.12
C PRO A 200 -5.41 -28.95 -3.10
N GLN A 201 -5.98 -29.78 -3.95
CA GLN A 201 -5.28 -30.37 -5.07
C GLN A 201 -5.01 -29.22 -6.05
N THR A 202 -3.75 -28.92 -6.26
CA THR A 202 -3.29 -28.02 -7.32
C THR A 202 -3.51 -28.71 -8.67
N PRO A 203 -4.12 -28.03 -9.66
CA PRO A 203 -4.24 -28.50 -11.04
C PRO A 203 -2.90 -28.54 -11.75
#